data_70b4fb06b156ece0a9b7785923215b7e
#
_entry.id   70b4fb06b156ece0a9b7785923215b7e
#
_cell.length_a   1.000
_cell.length_b   1.000
_cell.length_c   1.000
_cell.angle_alpha   90.00
_cell.angle_beta   90.00
_cell.angle_gamma   90.00
#
_symmetry.space_group_name_H-M   'P 1'
#
loop_
_entity.id
_entity.type
_entity.pdbx_description
1 polymer ?
#
loop_
_entity_poly.entity_id
_entity_poly.type
_entity_poly.pdbx_seq_one_letter_code
_entity_poly.pdbx_strand_id
1 'polypeptide(L)'
;MSKERVEQAEGAGASVLMTDISNIDVPEGTDELSRNTRRAWRDRLNSASTRKMITGVLATLVGGSFWGFSGTSASFLFDTYHVDTLWLMSVRQILAGLLFMAVVVTRDRERLIKLWTTPAYRKQLLLFTAFGLLFNQFCYLSAVRLTNAGTATVLQCLQLVIIMGYTCVTDRRMPRTREVIGIGLALGGTFLIATGGDPTSLNISPLGLAAGLMCAVSATCMAVIPAKILLEYGSPIVTGSAMLTAGVVSCVFVQPWAHMPALDAAGVEALAVFVVIGSFFAYMLYMQGVKDIGSVRASLIGTVEPVSATITSAVMLGTVFLPTDLIGFAMIIVMMFLTV
;
A
#
# COMPACT_ATOMS: atom_id res chain seq x y z
N MET A 1 -27.47 1.63 -2.44
CA MET A 1 -27.64 0.55 -1.42
C MET A 1 -27.03 1.06 -0.15
N SER A 2 -27.82 1.24 0.92
CA SER A 2 -27.44 1.93 2.14
C SER A 2 -26.43 1.13 2.98
N LYS A 3 -25.55 1.82 3.69
CA LYS A 3 -24.58 1.28 4.66
C LYS A 3 -25.23 0.31 5.68
N GLU A 4 -26.48 0.49 6.01
CA GLU A 4 -27.26 -0.39 6.89
C GLU A 4 -27.38 -1.84 6.41
N ARG A 5 -27.34 -2.10 5.10
CA ARG A 5 -27.41 -3.48 4.59
C ARG A 5 -26.07 -4.22 4.63
N VAL A 6 -24.98 -3.51 4.67
CA VAL A 6 -23.64 -4.13 4.77
C VAL A 6 -23.32 -4.47 6.23
N GLU A 7 -23.64 -3.58 7.16
CA GLU A 7 -23.53 -3.86 8.61
C GLU A 7 -24.52 -4.95 9.08
N GLN A 8 -25.73 -5.01 8.48
CA GLN A 8 -26.67 -6.10 8.76
C GLN A 8 -26.21 -7.45 8.19
N ALA A 9 -25.48 -7.48 7.07
CA ALA A 9 -24.94 -8.73 6.50
C ALA A 9 -23.75 -9.27 7.31
N GLU A 10 -22.87 -8.40 7.83
CA GLU A 10 -21.77 -8.82 8.70
C GLU A 10 -22.24 -9.21 10.10
N GLY A 11 -23.25 -8.51 10.64
CA GLY A 11 -23.90 -8.86 11.91
C GLY A 11 -24.75 -10.12 11.83
N ALA A 12 -25.45 -10.36 10.72
CA ALA A 12 -26.28 -11.54 10.50
C ALA A 12 -25.46 -12.83 10.36
N GLY A 13 -24.29 -12.78 9.72
CA GLY A 13 -23.40 -13.95 9.60
C GLY A 13 -22.85 -14.43 10.94
N ALA A 14 -22.55 -13.50 11.85
CA ALA A 14 -22.08 -13.83 13.20
C ALA A 14 -23.22 -14.26 14.13
N SER A 15 -24.42 -13.70 13.97
CA SER A 15 -25.58 -14.02 14.80
C SER A 15 -26.23 -15.36 14.40
N VAL A 16 -26.25 -15.72 13.13
CA VAL A 16 -26.77 -17.00 12.64
C VAL A 16 -25.90 -18.18 13.12
N LEU A 17 -24.58 -18.00 13.18
CA LEU A 17 -23.68 -19.00 13.79
C LEU A 17 -23.81 -19.11 15.31
N MET A 18 -24.24 -18.05 15.99
CA MET A 18 -24.48 -18.06 17.45
C MET A 18 -25.86 -18.60 17.84
N THR A 19 -26.88 -18.43 16.98
CA THR A 19 -28.26 -18.88 17.27
C THR A 19 -28.47 -20.36 17.02
N ASP A 20 -27.73 -20.97 16.08
CA ASP A 20 -27.84 -22.41 15.80
C ASP A 20 -27.21 -23.29 16.90
N ILE A 21 -26.34 -22.73 17.74
CA ILE A 21 -25.69 -23.47 18.83
C ILE A 21 -26.54 -23.44 20.12
N SER A 22 -27.50 -22.51 20.24
CA SER A 22 -28.33 -22.38 21.44
C SER A 22 -29.54 -23.32 21.46
N ASN A 23 -29.94 -23.92 20.34
CA ASN A 23 -31.11 -24.77 20.18
C ASN A 23 -30.82 -26.25 19.98
N ILE A 24 -29.61 -26.72 20.32
CA ILE A 24 -29.34 -28.16 20.34
C ILE A 24 -29.81 -28.68 21.72
N ASP A 25 -30.95 -29.36 21.73
CA ASP A 25 -31.42 -30.15 22.89
C ASP A 25 -30.38 -31.22 23.22
N VAL A 26 -29.64 -31.03 24.30
CA VAL A 26 -28.67 -32.01 24.82
C VAL A 26 -29.32 -32.79 25.94
N PRO A 27 -29.33 -34.14 25.87
CA PRO A 27 -29.92 -34.97 26.92
C PRO A 27 -29.30 -34.65 28.30
N GLU A 28 -30.12 -34.53 29.33
CA GLU A 28 -29.72 -34.40 30.74
C GLU A 28 -28.89 -35.64 31.15
N GLY A 29 -27.62 -35.46 31.41
CA GLY A 29 -26.71 -36.50 31.91
C GLY A 29 -25.24 -36.41 31.48
N THR A 30 -24.88 -35.45 30.64
CA THR A 30 -23.49 -35.30 30.08
C THR A 30 -22.82 -33.98 30.43
N ASP A 31 -23.12 -33.41 31.58
CA ASP A 31 -22.83 -31.97 31.84
C ASP A 31 -21.35 -31.63 31.98
N GLU A 32 -20.49 -32.53 32.46
CA GLU A 32 -19.05 -32.26 32.57
C GLU A 32 -18.30 -32.49 31.25
N LEU A 33 -18.64 -33.53 30.51
CA LEU A 33 -18.00 -33.87 29.22
C LEU A 33 -18.39 -32.80 28.18
N SER A 34 -19.61 -32.30 28.18
CA SER A 34 -20.09 -31.26 27.31
C SER A 34 -19.45 -29.90 27.63
N ARG A 35 -19.24 -29.58 28.90
CA ARG A 35 -18.56 -28.34 29.35
C ARG A 35 -17.07 -28.36 28.97
N ASN A 36 -16.38 -29.46 29.13
CA ASN A 36 -14.98 -29.60 28.75
C ASN A 36 -14.80 -29.56 27.23
N THR A 37 -15.69 -30.19 26.47
CA THR A 37 -15.69 -30.13 25.01
C THR A 37 -15.97 -28.72 24.52
N ARG A 38 -16.95 -28.00 25.08
CA ARG A 38 -17.25 -26.59 24.73
C ARG A 38 -16.09 -25.64 25.09
N ARG A 39 -15.42 -25.86 26.26
CA ARG A 39 -14.20 -25.12 26.61
C ARG A 39 -13.07 -25.38 25.62
N ALA A 40 -12.77 -26.63 25.32
CA ALA A 40 -11.75 -26.99 24.35
C ALA A 40 -12.02 -26.44 22.93
N TRP A 41 -13.28 -26.41 22.48
CA TRP A 41 -13.66 -25.78 21.22
C TRP A 41 -13.51 -24.26 21.27
N ARG A 42 -13.93 -23.61 22.36
CA ARG A 42 -13.76 -22.16 22.54
C ARG A 42 -12.28 -21.79 22.57
N ASP A 43 -11.46 -22.56 23.26
CA ASP A 43 -10.01 -22.32 23.33
C ASP A 43 -9.34 -22.53 21.97
N ARG A 44 -9.77 -23.54 21.20
CA ARG A 44 -9.30 -23.74 19.82
C ARG A 44 -9.72 -22.60 18.88
N LEU A 45 -10.96 -22.13 18.98
CA LEU A 45 -11.44 -20.98 18.18
C LEU A 45 -10.72 -19.71 18.56
N ASN A 46 -10.53 -19.45 19.85
CA ASN A 46 -9.77 -18.30 20.33
C ASN A 46 -8.29 -18.38 19.89
N SER A 47 -7.67 -19.54 20.00
CA SER A 47 -6.27 -19.73 19.54
C SER A 47 -6.14 -19.59 18.03
N ALA A 48 -7.10 -20.08 17.24
CA ALA A 48 -7.11 -19.91 15.78
C ALA A 48 -7.33 -18.46 15.37
N SER A 49 -8.23 -17.75 16.05
CA SER A 49 -8.48 -16.31 15.83
C SER A 49 -7.25 -15.47 16.19
N THR A 50 -6.64 -15.75 17.35
CA THR A 50 -5.42 -15.08 17.80
C THR A 50 -4.26 -15.35 16.84
N ARG A 51 -4.10 -16.58 16.36
CA ARG A 51 -3.07 -16.94 15.39
C ARG A 51 -3.27 -16.20 14.07
N LYS A 52 -4.49 -16.11 13.54
CA LYS A 52 -4.79 -15.33 12.33
C LYS A 52 -4.45 -13.86 12.53
N MET A 53 -4.83 -13.29 13.68
CA MET A 53 -4.53 -11.90 13.99
C MET A 53 -3.02 -11.64 14.02
N ILE A 54 -2.24 -12.47 14.71
CA ILE A 54 -0.77 -12.35 14.77
C ILE A 54 -0.17 -12.49 13.37
N THR A 55 -0.59 -13.50 12.61
CA THR A 55 -0.08 -13.72 11.24
C THR A 55 -0.40 -12.53 10.34
N GLY A 56 -1.62 -11.98 10.42
CA GLY A 56 -2.02 -10.81 9.64
C GLY A 56 -1.23 -9.55 10.01
N VAL A 57 -1.00 -9.31 11.31
CA VAL A 57 -0.16 -8.19 11.79
C VAL A 57 1.27 -8.34 11.28
N LEU A 58 1.89 -9.51 11.46
CA LEU A 58 3.25 -9.76 11.00
C LEU A 58 3.39 -9.65 9.48
N ALA A 59 2.44 -10.22 8.73
CA ALA A 59 2.44 -10.14 7.28
C ALA A 59 2.35 -8.67 6.80
N THR A 60 1.49 -7.87 7.43
CA THR A 60 1.37 -6.43 7.09
C THR A 60 2.64 -5.65 7.45
N LEU A 61 3.22 -5.88 8.62
CA LEU A 61 4.46 -5.24 9.04
C LEU A 61 5.61 -5.57 8.07
N VAL A 62 5.80 -6.85 7.76
CA VAL A 62 6.86 -7.27 6.83
C VAL A 62 6.61 -6.74 5.43
N GLY A 63 5.36 -6.80 4.93
CA GLY A 63 5.00 -6.27 3.62
C GLY A 63 5.25 -4.76 3.50
N GLY A 64 4.84 -3.97 4.50
CA GLY A 64 5.10 -2.53 4.56
C GLY A 64 6.60 -2.22 4.68
N SER A 65 7.34 -2.99 5.50
CA SER A 65 8.79 -2.84 5.59
C SER A 65 9.51 -3.16 4.27
N PHE A 66 9.02 -4.12 3.51
CA PHE A 66 9.55 -4.44 2.18
C PHE A 66 9.32 -3.31 1.18
N TRP A 67 8.19 -2.59 1.26
CA TRP A 67 7.99 -1.39 0.44
C TRP A 67 9.01 -0.31 0.75
N GLY A 68 9.23 0.01 2.03
CA GLY A 68 10.24 0.99 2.44
C GLY A 68 11.65 0.59 2.02
N PHE A 69 12.04 -0.66 2.24
CA PHE A 69 13.33 -1.20 1.79
C PHE A 69 13.51 -1.16 0.27
N SER A 70 12.45 -1.44 -0.48
CA SER A 70 12.43 -1.33 -1.94
C SER A 70 12.70 0.10 -2.41
N GLY A 71 12.15 1.11 -1.73
CA GLY A 71 12.45 2.52 -2.00
C GLY A 71 13.93 2.83 -1.83
N THR A 72 14.57 2.32 -0.78
CA THR A 72 16.02 2.44 -0.56
C THR A 72 16.82 1.75 -1.66
N SER A 73 16.39 0.58 -2.14
CA SER A 73 17.03 -0.09 -3.29
C SER A 73 16.93 0.75 -4.58
N ALA A 74 15.82 1.47 -4.79
CA ALA A 74 15.70 2.41 -5.90
C ALA A 74 16.65 3.61 -5.75
N SER A 75 16.78 4.20 -4.54
CA SER A 75 17.76 5.24 -4.26
C SER A 75 19.19 4.77 -4.58
N PHE A 76 19.56 3.58 -4.13
CA PHE A 76 20.87 2.99 -4.45
C PHE A 76 21.13 2.87 -5.95
N LEU A 77 20.12 2.42 -6.72
CA LEU A 77 20.25 2.32 -8.18
C LEU A 77 20.40 3.70 -8.83
N PHE A 78 19.72 4.72 -8.33
CA PHE A 78 19.86 6.09 -8.83
C PHE A 78 21.21 6.72 -8.50
N ASP A 79 21.67 6.56 -7.26
CA ASP A 79 22.88 7.22 -6.76
C ASP A 79 24.16 6.56 -7.29
N THR A 80 24.16 5.22 -7.36
CA THR A 80 25.37 4.46 -7.72
C THR A 80 25.48 4.20 -9.22
N TYR A 81 24.38 3.83 -9.88
CA TYR A 81 24.38 3.42 -11.29
C TYR A 81 23.75 4.46 -12.22
N HIS A 82 23.27 5.58 -11.68
CA HIS A 82 22.60 6.65 -12.43
C HIS A 82 21.51 6.15 -13.38
N VAL A 83 20.76 5.13 -12.92
CA VAL A 83 19.69 4.49 -13.69
C VAL A 83 18.62 5.53 -14.04
N ASP A 84 18.11 5.46 -15.28
CA ASP A 84 17.00 6.35 -15.67
C ASP A 84 15.70 5.96 -14.99
N THR A 85 14.92 6.96 -14.57
CA THR A 85 13.65 6.78 -13.85
C THR A 85 12.62 6.01 -14.66
N LEU A 86 12.51 6.30 -15.96
CA LEU A 86 11.56 5.63 -16.85
C LEU A 86 11.99 4.19 -17.13
N TRP A 87 13.30 3.97 -17.23
CA TRP A 87 13.88 2.63 -17.37
C TRP A 87 13.52 1.77 -16.16
N LEU A 88 13.81 2.25 -14.95
CA LEU A 88 13.56 1.53 -13.70
C LEU A 88 12.06 1.25 -13.50
N MET A 89 11.21 2.24 -13.81
CA MET A 89 9.76 2.09 -13.78
C MET A 89 9.29 0.98 -14.75
N SER A 90 9.77 1.00 -15.99
CA SER A 90 9.35 0.05 -17.02
C SER A 90 9.72 -1.38 -16.66
N VAL A 91 10.97 -1.60 -16.22
CA VAL A 91 11.48 -2.91 -15.81
C VAL A 91 10.71 -3.43 -14.59
N ARG A 92 10.46 -2.58 -13.59
CA ARG A 92 9.65 -2.96 -12.42
C ARG A 92 8.26 -3.41 -12.82
N GLN A 93 7.58 -2.62 -13.64
CA GLN A 93 6.19 -2.87 -13.99
C GLN A 93 6.02 -4.16 -14.81
N ILE A 94 6.89 -4.40 -15.80
CA ILE A 94 6.79 -5.60 -16.62
C ILE A 94 7.14 -6.86 -15.83
N LEU A 95 8.24 -6.85 -15.08
CA LEU A 95 8.67 -8.03 -14.31
C LEU A 95 7.69 -8.35 -13.18
N ALA A 96 7.26 -7.36 -12.39
CA ALA A 96 6.26 -7.57 -11.35
C ALA A 96 4.91 -8.01 -11.94
N GLY A 97 4.49 -7.41 -13.06
CA GLY A 97 3.29 -7.80 -13.77
C GLY A 97 3.32 -9.26 -14.23
N LEU A 98 4.44 -9.71 -14.77
CA LEU A 98 4.65 -11.12 -15.17
C LEU A 98 4.59 -12.07 -13.96
N LEU A 99 5.23 -11.73 -12.84
CA LEU A 99 5.17 -12.52 -11.61
C LEU A 99 3.75 -12.66 -11.08
N PHE A 100 2.98 -11.55 -11.04
CA PHE A 100 1.58 -11.59 -10.65
C PHE A 100 0.74 -12.43 -11.61
N MET A 101 0.93 -12.25 -12.92
CA MET A 101 0.18 -13.01 -13.92
C MET A 101 0.49 -14.51 -13.87
N ALA A 102 1.72 -14.91 -13.59
CA ALA A 102 2.05 -16.32 -13.39
C ALA A 102 1.21 -16.96 -12.29
N VAL A 103 0.97 -16.24 -11.18
CA VAL A 103 0.12 -16.72 -10.09
C VAL A 103 -1.37 -16.64 -10.44
N VAL A 104 -1.82 -15.54 -11.04
CA VAL A 104 -3.23 -15.30 -11.33
C VAL A 104 -3.77 -16.26 -12.39
N VAL A 105 -3.00 -16.50 -13.46
CA VAL A 105 -3.41 -17.42 -14.55
C VAL A 105 -3.58 -18.86 -14.06
N THR A 106 -2.76 -19.27 -13.07
CA THR A 106 -2.85 -20.63 -12.50
C THR A 106 -4.00 -20.81 -11.49
N ARG A 107 -4.44 -19.72 -10.84
CA ARG A 107 -5.43 -19.80 -9.74
C ARG A 107 -6.81 -19.24 -10.09
N ASP A 108 -6.87 -18.16 -10.86
CA ASP A 108 -8.07 -17.33 -11.04
C ASP A 108 -8.30 -16.91 -12.50
N ARG A 109 -7.99 -17.77 -13.45
CA ARG A 109 -8.05 -17.49 -14.90
C ARG A 109 -9.43 -16.99 -15.35
N GLU A 110 -10.49 -17.58 -14.86
CA GLU A 110 -11.86 -17.20 -15.27
C GLU A 110 -12.21 -15.78 -14.84
N ARG A 111 -11.85 -15.40 -13.62
CA ARG A 111 -12.08 -14.05 -13.10
C ARG A 111 -11.22 -13.02 -13.83
N LEU A 112 -10.00 -13.39 -14.21
CA LEU A 112 -9.13 -12.55 -15.03
C LEU A 112 -9.77 -12.28 -16.40
N ILE A 113 -10.27 -13.32 -17.10
CA ILE A 113 -10.96 -13.16 -18.39
C ILE A 113 -12.20 -12.27 -18.25
N LYS A 114 -13.00 -12.46 -17.20
CA LYS A 114 -14.19 -11.65 -16.92
C LYS A 114 -13.86 -10.16 -16.72
N LEU A 115 -12.78 -9.85 -15.99
CA LEU A 115 -12.30 -8.48 -15.81
C LEU A 115 -12.01 -7.79 -17.16
N TRP A 116 -11.35 -8.50 -18.07
CA TRP A 116 -10.94 -7.95 -19.36
C TRP A 116 -12.07 -7.92 -20.40
N THR A 117 -13.02 -8.84 -20.33
CA THR A 117 -14.14 -8.93 -21.28
C THR A 117 -15.28 -7.96 -20.95
N THR A 118 -15.40 -7.54 -19.67
CA THR A 118 -16.44 -6.58 -19.26
C THR A 118 -16.00 -5.14 -19.54
N PRO A 119 -16.66 -4.40 -20.47
CA PRO A 119 -16.19 -3.09 -20.93
C PRO A 119 -16.05 -2.05 -19.81
N ALA A 120 -16.99 -2.04 -18.84
CA ALA A 120 -16.95 -1.11 -17.72
C ALA A 120 -15.73 -1.34 -16.81
N TYR A 121 -15.43 -2.58 -16.49
CA TYR A 121 -14.30 -2.95 -15.63
C TYR A 121 -12.97 -2.77 -16.36
N ARG A 122 -12.91 -3.10 -17.65
CA ARG A 122 -11.74 -2.83 -18.49
C ARG A 122 -11.42 -1.35 -18.56
N LYS A 123 -12.43 -0.47 -18.74
CA LYS A 123 -12.23 0.98 -18.73
C LYS A 123 -11.68 1.45 -17.38
N GLN A 124 -12.23 0.97 -16.28
CA GLN A 124 -11.77 1.32 -14.92
C GLN A 124 -10.34 0.81 -14.67
N LEU A 125 -10.02 -0.41 -15.12
CA LEU A 125 -8.66 -0.97 -15.06
C LEU A 125 -7.66 -0.12 -15.84
N LEU A 126 -7.99 0.29 -17.07
CA LEU A 126 -7.10 1.13 -17.88
C LEU A 126 -6.90 2.52 -17.28
N LEU A 127 -7.95 3.13 -16.71
CA LEU A 127 -7.82 4.39 -15.98
C LEU A 127 -6.93 4.23 -14.73
N PHE A 128 -7.10 3.14 -13.99
CA PHE A 128 -6.25 2.80 -12.86
C PHE A 128 -4.79 2.58 -13.30
N THR A 129 -4.58 1.88 -14.41
CA THR A 129 -3.23 1.66 -14.97
C THR A 129 -2.54 2.98 -15.31
N ALA A 130 -3.24 3.90 -15.98
CA ALA A 130 -2.66 5.17 -16.42
C ALA A 130 -2.41 6.13 -15.23
N PHE A 131 -3.45 6.42 -14.46
CA PHE A 131 -3.41 7.47 -13.43
C PHE A 131 -3.03 6.94 -12.04
N GLY A 132 -3.38 5.70 -11.72
CA GLY A 132 -3.04 5.08 -10.44
C GLY A 132 -1.68 4.42 -10.43
N LEU A 133 -1.25 3.74 -11.50
CA LEU A 133 0.03 3.02 -11.50
C LEU A 133 1.14 3.74 -12.24
N LEU A 134 1.00 4.02 -13.54
CA LEU A 134 2.07 4.64 -14.32
C LEU A 134 2.42 6.02 -13.76
N PHE A 135 1.43 6.87 -13.58
CA PHE A 135 1.64 8.21 -13.07
C PHE A 135 2.18 8.20 -11.63
N ASN A 136 1.64 7.33 -10.75
CA ASN A 136 2.14 7.21 -9.39
C ASN A 136 3.58 6.72 -9.34
N GLN A 137 3.93 5.70 -10.11
CA GLN A 137 5.29 5.16 -10.14
C GLN A 137 6.30 6.19 -10.67
N PHE A 138 5.92 6.93 -11.72
CA PHE A 138 6.76 8.02 -12.24
C PHE A 138 7.00 9.11 -11.19
N CYS A 139 5.94 9.59 -10.53
CA CYS A 139 6.05 10.62 -9.51
C CYS A 139 6.84 10.13 -8.28
N TYR A 140 6.58 8.90 -7.83
CA TYR A 140 7.29 8.32 -6.68
C TYR A 140 8.78 8.15 -6.96
N LEU A 141 9.16 7.50 -8.07
CA LEU A 141 10.55 7.31 -8.41
C LEU A 141 11.28 8.62 -8.69
N SER A 142 10.59 9.59 -9.28
CA SER A 142 11.13 10.95 -9.46
C SER A 142 11.37 11.64 -8.11
N ALA A 143 10.43 11.51 -7.16
CA ALA A 143 10.61 12.03 -5.81
C ALA A 143 11.78 11.34 -5.09
N VAL A 144 11.89 10.01 -5.18
CA VAL A 144 13.02 9.25 -4.61
C VAL A 144 14.35 9.73 -5.19
N ARG A 145 14.44 9.90 -6.51
CA ARG A 145 15.65 10.36 -7.21
C ARG A 145 16.04 11.78 -6.84
N LEU A 146 15.06 12.66 -6.65
CA LEU A 146 15.29 14.10 -6.38
C LEU A 146 15.44 14.44 -4.89
N THR A 147 15.09 13.49 -4.03
CA THR A 147 15.19 13.61 -2.56
C THR A 147 15.88 12.38 -1.96
N ASN A 148 15.11 11.48 -1.42
CA ASN A 148 15.50 10.14 -0.94
C ASN A 148 14.24 9.30 -0.68
N ALA A 149 14.39 7.99 -0.44
CA ALA A 149 13.26 7.09 -0.24
C ALA A 149 12.42 7.46 0.99
N GLY A 150 13.04 7.88 2.09
CA GLY A 150 12.33 8.29 3.32
C GLY A 150 11.43 9.50 3.07
N THR A 151 12.00 10.59 2.54
CA THR A 151 11.27 11.82 2.23
C THR A 151 10.16 11.60 1.20
N ALA A 152 10.44 10.87 0.10
CA ALA A 152 9.46 10.58 -0.94
C ALA A 152 8.25 9.81 -0.38
N THR A 153 8.49 8.79 0.45
CA THR A 153 7.44 7.96 1.05
C THR A 153 6.60 8.74 2.06
N VAL A 154 7.24 9.61 2.86
CA VAL A 154 6.53 10.47 3.82
C VAL A 154 5.66 11.49 3.09
N LEU A 155 6.16 12.15 2.03
CA LEU A 155 5.36 13.08 1.23
C LEU A 155 4.18 12.37 0.54
N GLN A 156 4.35 11.12 0.10
CA GLN A 156 3.25 10.31 -0.45
C GLN A 156 2.12 10.12 0.56
N CYS A 157 2.40 10.03 1.87
CA CYS A 157 1.38 9.88 2.90
C CYS A 157 0.37 11.05 2.96
N LEU A 158 0.69 12.20 2.37
CA LEU A 158 -0.24 13.32 2.19
C LEU A 158 -1.47 12.94 1.34
N GLN A 159 -1.45 11.82 0.62
CA GLN A 159 -2.62 11.25 -0.05
C GLN A 159 -3.84 11.16 0.89
N LEU A 160 -3.62 10.88 2.18
CA LEU A 160 -4.72 10.77 3.15
C LEU A 160 -5.45 12.09 3.36
N VAL A 161 -4.73 13.22 3.34
CA VAL A 161 -5.33 14.56 3.39
C VAL A 161 -6.19 14.81 2.15
N ILE A 162 -5.69 14.40 0.96
CA ILE A 162 -6.42 14.56 -0.29
C ILE A 162 -7.66 13.66 -0.31
N ILE A 163 -7.53 12.40 0.10
CA ILE A 163 -8.67 11.45 0.21
C ILE A 163 -9.71 11.98 1.18
N MET A 164 -9.29 12.50 2.33
CA MET A 164 -10.19 13.11 3.31
C MET A 164 -10.92 14.33 2.73
N GLY A 165 -10.21 15.23 2.04
CA GLY A 165 -10.83 16.35 1.35
C GLY A 165 -11.86 15.88 0.32
N TYR A 166 -11.52 14.87 -0.47
CA TYR A 166 -12.42 14.25 -1.43
C TYR A 166 -13.67 13.66 -0.76
N THR A 167 -13.53 12.94 0.34
CA THR A 167 -14.67 12.37 1.08
C THR A 167 -15.54 13.45 1.71
N CYS A 168 -14.96 14.51 2.28
CA CYS A 168 -15.71 15.64 2.81
C CYS A 168 -16.57 16.32 1.73
N VAL A 169 -16.02 16.52 0.54
CA VAL A 169 -16.77 17.11 -0.59
C VAL A 169 -17.86 16.19 -1.09
N THR A 170 -17.55 14.89 -1.27
CA THR A 170 -18.50 13.90 -1.80
C THR A 170 -19.66 13.66 -0.84
N ASP A 171 -19.38 13.54 0.46
CA ASP A 171 -20.38 13.31 1.50
C ASP A 171 -21.05 14.62 1.96
N ARG A 172 -20.66 15.76 1.40
CA ARG A 172 -21.14 17.12 1.77
C ARG A 172 -21.07 17.37 3.28
N ARG A 173 -20.00 16.93 3.92
CA ARG A 173 -19.76 17.08 5.35
C ARG A 173 -18.56 17.98 5.64
N MET A 174 -18.61 18.67 6.79
CA MET A 174 -17.43 19.39 7.28
C MET A 174 -16.40 18.40 7.85
N PRO A 175 -15.10 18.75 7.77
CA PRO A 175 -14.05 17.97 8.42
C PRO A 175 -14.28 17.90 9.92
N ARG A 176 -14.01 16.75 10.51
CA ARG A 176 -14.04 16.55 11.97
C ARG A 176 -12.83 17.22 12.61
N THR A 177 -12.89 17.53 13.89
CA THR A 177 -11.77 18.17 14.63
C THR A 177 -10.46 17.41 14.46
N ARG A 178 -10.50 16.06 14.50
CA ARG A 178 -9.31 15.21 14.28
C ARG A 178 -8.73 15.40 12.88
N GLU A 179 -9.58 15.52 11.88
CA GLU A 179 -9.20 15.72 10.48
C GLU A 179 -8.56 17.11 10.29
N VAL A 180 -9.10 18.16 10.97
CA VAL A 180 -8.51 19.50 10.94
C VAL A 180 -7.12 19.52 11.59
N ILE A 181 -6.96 18.86 12.74
CA ILE A 181 -5.65 18.71 13.39
C ILE A 181 -4.69 17.96 12.45
N GLY A 182 -5.18 16.89 11.79
CA GLY A 182 -4.40 16.13 10.81
C GLY A 182 -3.91 16.99 9.65
N ILE A 183 -4.76 17.86 9.08
CA ILE A 183 -4.34 18.82 8.04
C ILE A 183 -3.24 19.74 8.56
N GLY A 184 -3.39 20.28 9.76
CA GLY A 184 -2.36 21.12 10.37
C GLY A 184 -1.02 20.41 10.54
N LEU A 185 -1.05 19.15 11.00
CA LEU A 185 0.15 18.33 11.12
C LEU A 185 0.77 18.01 9.75
N ALA A 186 -0.06 17.72 8.73
CA ALA A 186 0.43 17.46 7.38
C ALA A 186 1.12 18.68 6.78
N LEU A 187 0.52 19.87 6.89
CA LEU A 187 1.09 21.11 6.39
C LEU A 187 2.36 21.50 7.14
N GLY A 188 2.33 21.43 8.49
CA GLY A 188 3.49 21.73 9.33
C GLY A 188 4.65 20.74 9.09
N GLY A 189 4.36 19.45 9.00
CA GLY A 189 5.36 18.42 8.67
C GLY A 189 5.99 18.62 7.30
N THR A 190 5.16 18.88 6.28
CA THR A 190 5.65 19.17 4.91
C THR A 190 6.51 20.43 4.89
N PHE A 191 6.11 21.48 5.63
CA PHE A 191 6.88 22.71 5.77
C PHE A 191 8.27 22.42 6.38
N LEU A 192 8.33 21.70 7.48
CA LEU A 192 9.61 21.33 8.12
C LEU A 192 10.53 20.56 7.19
N ILE A 193 9.99 19.56 6.47
CA ILE A 193 10.75 18.76 5.50
C ILE A 193 11.25 19.63 4.34
N ALA A 194 10.40 20.53 3.84
CA ALA A 194 10.74 21.33 2.68
C ALA A 194 11.78 22.42 2.98
N THR A 195 11.72 23.02 4.17
CA THR A 195 12.48 24.23 4.51
C THR A 195 13.53 24.03 5.60
N GLY A 196 13.49 22.86 6.29
CA GLY A 196 14.32 22.67 7.50
C GLY A 196 13.95 23.61 8.65
N GLY A 197 12.77 24.24 8.59
CA GLY A 197 12.29 25.22 9.57
C GLY A 197 12.62 26.69 9.23
N ASP A 198 13.39 26.94 8.16
CA ASP A 198 13.67 28.29 7.68
C ASP A 198 12.76 28.63 6.48
N PRO A 199 11.76 29.52 6.67
CA PRO A 199 10.81 29.86 5.59
C PRO A 199 11.44 30.57 4.39
N THR A 200 12.69 31.01 4.51
CA THR A 200 13.41 31.73 3.44
C THR A 200 14.25 30.82 2.56
N SER A 201 14.41 29.55 2.94
CA SER A 201 15.22 28.57 2.23
C SER A 201 14.45 27.25 1.96
N LEU A 202 14.85 26.52 0.93
CA LEU A 202 14.37 25.18 0.66
C LEU A 202 15.51 24.17 0.84
N ASN A 203 15.33 23.22 1.76
CA ASN A 203 16.28 22.12 2.01
C ASN A 203 16.22 21.04 0.94
N ILE A 204 15.05 20.88 0.30
CA ILE A 204 14.88 19.95 -0.82
C ILE A 204 14.66 20.74 -2.11
N SER A 205 15.04 20.14 -3.23
CA SER A 205 14.86 20.79 -4.52
C SER A 205 13.37 21.09 -4.78
N PRO A 206 13.02 22.24 -5.40
CA PRO A 206 11.64 22.56 -5.75
C PRO A 206 10.99 21.46 -6.61
N LEU A 207 11.76 20.84 -7.51
CA LEU A 207 11.29 19.72 -8.33
C LEU A 207 11.05 18.46 -7.48
N GLY A 208 11.88 18.20 -6.47
CA GLY A 208 11.70 17.09 -5.54
C GLY A 208 10.42 17.25 -4.70
N LEU A 209 10.18 18.45 -4.18
CA LEU A 209 8.93 18.76 -3.47
C LEU A 209 7.72 18.61 -4.40
N ALA A 210 7.77 19.16 -5.60
CA ALA A 210 6.69 19.02 -6.58
C ALA A 210 6.42 17.56 -6.93
N ALA A 211 7.47 16.74 -7.16
CA ALA A 211 7.33 15.32 -7.44
C ALA A 211 6.70 14.57 -6.26
N GLY A 212 7.08 14.87 -5.02
CA GLY A 212 6.50 14.29 -3.81
C GLY A 212 5.02 14.65 -3.62
N LEU A 213 4.64 15.90 -3.85
CA LEU A 213 3.24 16.34 -3.80
C LEU A 213 2.41 15.71 -4.93
N MET A 214 2.95 15.64 -6.14
CA MET A 214 2.29 14.94 -7.25
C MET A 214 2.18 13.44 -7.00
N CYS A 215 3.14 12.84 -6.29
CA CYS A 215 3.05 11.48 -5.82
C CYS A 215 1.85 11.28 -4.87
N ALA A 216 1.60 12.20 -3.94
CA ALA A 216 0.43 12.14 -3.07
C ALA A 216 -0.90 12.22 -3.86
N VAL A 217 -0.98 13.08 -4.88
CA VAL A 217 -2.15 13.17 -5.77
C VAL A 217 -2.37 11.86 -6.53
N SER A 218 -1.31 11.32 -7.13
CA SER A 218 -1.39 10.09 -7.91
C SER A 218 -1.67 8.86 -7.03
N ALA A 219 -1.15 8.83 -5.80
CA ALA A 219 -1.46 7.80 -4.83
C ALA A 219 -2.93 7.84 -4.37
N THR A 220 -3.53 9.04 -4.33
CA THR A 220 -5.00 9.16 -4.17
C THR A 220 -5.75 8.52 -5.34
N CYS A 221 -5.33 8.76 -6.58
CA CYS A 221 -5.91 8.09 -7.75
C CYS A 221 -5.74 6.56 -7.67
N MET A 222 -4.59 6.09 -7.19
CA MET A 222 -4.30 4.68 -6.97
C MET A 222 -5.26 4.04 -5.96
N ALA A 223 -5.68 4.76 -4.94
CA ALA A 223 -6.62 4.28 -3.92
C ALA A 223 -8.08 4.33 -4.39
N VAL A 224 -8.48 5.41 -5.05
CA VAL A 224 -9.90 5.71 -5.35
C VAL A 224 -10.37 5.04 -6.65
N ILE A 225 -9.57 5.11 -7.72
CA ILE A 225 -10.00 4.62 -9.05
C ILE A 225 -10.32 3.13 -9.05
N PRO A 226 -9.48 2.22 -8.51
CA PRO A 226 -9.72 0.79 -8.60
C PRO A 226 -10.64 0.24 -7.51
N ALA A 227 -11.11 1.04 -6.56
CA ALA A 227 -11.81 0.59 -5.36
C ALA A 227 -12.91 -0.44 -5.65
N LYS A 228 -13.75 -0.20 -6.67
CA LYS A 228 -14.83 -1.11 -7.04
C LYS A 228 -14.33 -2.44 -7.59
N ILE A 229 -13.37 -2.41 -8.53
CA ILE A 229 -12.84 -3.64 -9.15
C ILE A 229 -11.95 -4.43 -8.18
N LEU A 230 -11.29 -3.76 -7.23
CA LEU A 230 -10.52 -4.42 -6.16
C LEU A 230 -11.43 -5.24 -5.24
N LEU A 231 -12.60 -4.71 -4.86
CA LEU A 231 -13.58 -5.42 -4.05
C LEU A 231 -14.17 -6.63 -4.79
N GLU A 232 -14.41 -6.51 -6.10
CA GLU A 232 -15.06 -7.56 -6.89
C GLU A 232 -14.08 -8.66 -7.32
N TYR A 233 -12.86 -8.30 -7.77
CA TYR A 233 -11.90 -9.24 -8.36
C TYR A 233 -10.72 -9.59 -7.46
N GLY A 234 -10.48 -8.79 -6.43
CA GLY A 234 -9.34 -8.94 -5.54
C GLY A 234 -8.06 -8.29 -6.06
N SER A 235 -7.16 -7.97 -5.15
CA SER A 235 -5.93 -7.22 -5.46
C SER A 235 -4.98 -7.94 -6.43
N PRO A 236 -4.70 -9.25 -6.33
CA PRO A 236 -3.74 -9.90 -7.23
C PRO A 236 -4.14 -9.79 -8.70
N ILE A 237 -5.43 -9.99 -9.01
CA ILE A 237 -5.94 -9.94 -10.40
C ILE A 237 -5.87 -8.51 -10.93
N VAL A 238 -6.37 -7.53 -10.17
CA VAL A 238 -6.44 -6.12 -10.60
C VAL A 238 -5.05 -5.52 -10.69
N THR A 239 -4.24 -5.66 -9.64
CA THR A 239 -2.88 -5.09 -9.59
C THR A 239 -1.96 -5.77 -10.61
N GLY A 240 -2.00 -7.10 -10.72
CA GLY A 240 -1.20 -7.82 -11.70
C GLY A 240 -1.56 -7.45 -13.15
N SER A 241 -2.88 -7.36 -13.48
CA SER A 241 -3.34 -6.91 -14.79
C SER A 241 -2.89 -5.47 -15.09
N ALA A 242 -3.01 -4.59 -14.11
CA ALA A 242 -2.62 -3.19 -14.28
C ALA A 242 -1.09 -3.03 -14.40
N MET A 243 -0.30 -3.75 -13.58
CA MET A 243 1.17 -3.74 -13.67
C MET A 243 1.66 -4.29 -15.00
N LEU A 244 1.10 -5.42 -15.47
CA LEU A 244 1.49 -5.97 -16.77
C LEU A 244 1.14 -5.01 -17.91
N THR A 245 -0.05 -4.42 -17.90
CA THR A 245 -0.46 -3.44 -18.91
C THR A 245 0.43 -2.20 -18.86
N ALA A 246 0.71 -1.67 -17.67
CA ALA A 246 1.63 -0.56 -17.45
C ALA A 246 3.04 -0.89 -17.96
N GLY A 247 3.53 -2.10 -17.67
CA GLY A 247 4.83 -2.59 -18.12
C GLY A 247 4.92 -2.69 -19.64
N VAL A 248 3.90 -3.25 -20.30
CA VAL A 248 3.85 -3.33 -21.77
C VAL A 248 3.85 -1.92 -22.39
N VAL A 249 2.97 -1.04 -21.90
CA VAL A 249 2.89 0.34 -22.40
C VAL A 249 4.21 1.07 -22.21
N SER A 250 4.78 1.05 -21.00
CA SER A 250 6.04 1.74 -20.73
C SER A 250 7.21 1.16 -21.52
N CYS A 251 7.28 -0.17 -21.71
CA CYS A 251 8.32 -0.81 -22.52
C CYS A 251 8.25 -0.42 -23.99
N VAL A 252 7.06 -0.21 -24.55
CA VAL A 252 6.90 0.26 -25.95
C VAL A 252 7.49 1.66 -26.14
N PHE A 253 7.26 2.56 -25.17
CA PHE A 253 7.75 3.95 -25.27
C PHE A 253 9.22 4.11 -24.85
N VAL A 254 9.63 3.42 -23.77
CA VAL A 254 10.97 3.59 -23.17
C VAL A 254 12.01 2.67 -23.81
N GLN A 255 11.59 1.51 -24.34
CA GLN A 255 12.47 0.50 -24.94
C GLN A 255 13.67 0.15 -24.02
N PRO A 256 13.43 -0.37 -22.80
CA PRO A 256 14.47 -0.54 -21.78
C PRO A 256 15.62 -1.45 -22.22
N TRP A 257 15.41 -2.31 -23.21
CA TRP A 257 16.44 -3.16 -23.80
C TRP A 257 17.46 -2.39 -24.66
N ALA A 258 17.09 -1.20 -25.16
CA ALA A 258 17.99 -0.37 -25.99
C ALA A 258 18.99 0.45 -25.16
N HIS A 259 18.64 0.70 -23.90
CA HIS A 259 19.42 1.56 -23.00
C HIS A 259 19.64 0.87 -21.64
N MET A 260 20.17 -0.35 -21.67
CA MET A 260 20.43 -1.10 -20.43
C MET A 260 21.58 -0.46 -19.65
N PRO A 261 21.38 -0.11 -18.36
CA PRO A 261 22.46 0.36 -17.53
C PRO A 261 23.48 -0.76 -17.29
N ALA A 262 24.74 -0.40 -17.14
CA ALA A 262 25.79 -1.34 -16.77
C ALA A 262 25.67 -1.65 -15.27
N LEU A 263 24.96 -2.72 -14.92
CA LEU A 263 24.79 -3.20 -13.56
C LEU A 263 25.79 -4.33 -13.29
N ASP A 264 26.50 -4.22 -12.20
CA ASP A 264 27.26 -5.34 -11.63
C ASP A 264 26.36 -6.24 -10.76
N ALA A 265 26.96 -7.19 -10.04
CA ALA A 265 26.21 -8.10 -9.18
C ALA A 265 25.37 -7.36 -8.12
N ALA A 266 25.88 -6.29 -7.52
CA ALA A 266 25.18 -5.51 -6.52
C ALA A 266 24.01 -4.72 -7.12
N GLY A 267 24.18 -4.16 -8.33
CA GLY A 267 23.12 -3.49 -9.06
C GLY A 267 21.98 -4.44 -9.47
N VAL A 268 22.33 -5.65 -9.92
CA VAL A 268 21.33 -6.69 -10.24
C VAL A 268 20.61 -7.17 -8.99
N GLU A 269 21.30 -7.34 -7.87
CA GLU A 269 20.68 -7.69 -6.57
C GLU A 269 19.72 -6.60 -6.10
N ALA A 270 20.12 -5.33 -6.16
CA ALA A 270 19.26 -4.21 -5.80
C ALA A 270 18.02 -4.15 -6.70
N LEU A 271 18.16 -4.39 -8.00
CA LEU A 271 17.03 -4.47 -8.94
C LEU A 271 16.11 -5.65 -8.61
N ALA A 272 16.66 -6.81 -8.29
CA ALA A 272 15.89 -7.99 -7.90
C ALA A 272 15.12 -7.72 -6.60
N VAL A 273 15.74 -7.12 -5.59
CA VAL A 273 15.09 -6.68 -4.35
C VAL A 273 13.95 -5.71 -4.64
N PHE A 274 14.21 -4.69 -5.47
CA PHE A 274 13.21 -3.69 -5.84
C PHE A 274 11.99 -4.31 -6.52
N VAL A 275 12.19 -5.27 -7.43
CA VAL A 275 11.11 -5.90 -8.20
C VAL A 275 10.44 -7.03 -7.40
N VAL A 276 11.21 -7.99 -6.92
CA VAL A 276 10.65 -9.23 -6.33
C VAL A 276 10.17 -8.98 -4.91
N ILE A 277 11.02 -8.40 -4.06
CA ILE A 277 10.68 -8.15 -2.67
C ILE A 277 9.69 -6.98 -2.57
N GLY A 278 10.03 -5.84 -3.17
CA GLY A 278 9.27 -4.61 -3.06
C GLY A 278 7.98 -4.56 -3.88
N SER A 279 7.81 -5.40 -4.90
CA SER A 279 6.57 -5.40 -5.67
C SER A 279 5.76 -6.67 -5.43
N PHE A 280 6.36 -7.84 -5.58
CA PHE A 280 5.60 -9.09 -5.52
C PHE A 280 5.34 -9.54 -4.07
N PHE A 281 6.40 -9.77 -3.28
CA PHE A 281 6.23 -10.27 -1.91
C PHE A 281 5.60 -9.24 -0.98
N ALA A 282 5.97 -7.97 -1.09
CA ALA A 282 5.37 -6.90 -0.28
C ALA A 282 3.85 -6.84 -0.48
N TYR A 283 3.38 -6.85 -1.72
CA TYR A 283 1.95 -6.89 -2.04
C TYR A 283 1.27 -8.17 -1.54
N MET A 284 1.87 -9.33 -1.75
CA MET A 284 1.30 -10.61 -1.31
C MET A 284 1.12 -10.65 0.21
N LEU A 285 2.13 -10.22 0.96
CA LEU A 285 2.10 -10.18 2.42
C LEU A 285 1.10 -9.15 2.94
N TYR A 286 1.10 -7.94 2.37
CA TYR A 286 0.15 -6.90 2.75
C TYR A 286 -1.30 -7.34 2.50
N MET A 287 -1.59 -7.97 1.36
CA MET A 287 -2.92 -8.48 1.05
C MET A 287 -3.34 -9.65 1.95
N GLN A 288 -2.39 -10.50 2.35
CA GLN A 288 -2.66 -11.52 3.38
C GLN A 288 -3.03 -10.85 4.71
N GLY A 289 -2.32 -9.80 5.09
CA GLY A 289 -2.66 -9.01 6.26
C GLY A 289 -4.07 -8.40 6.16
N VAL A 290 -4.40 -7.74 5.06
CA VAL A 290 -5.75 -7.19 4.82
C VAL A 290 -6.83 -8.26 4.97
N LYS A 291 -6.59 -9.47 4.46
CA LYS A 291 -7.52 -10.60 4.58
C LYS A 291 -7.70 -11.07 6.04
N ASP A 292 -6.63 -11.08 6.83
CA ASP A 292 -6.62 -11.65 8.17
C ASP A 292 -7.08 -10.67 9.26
N ILE A 293 -6.74 -9.36 9.13
CA ILE A 293 -7.01 -8.33 10.16
C ILE A 293 -7.91 -7.19 9.68
N GLY A 294 -8.32 -7.20 8.41
CA GLY A 294 -9.15 -6.15 7.79
C GLY A 294 -8.33 -4.97 7.26
N SER A 295 -8.93 -4.22 6.32
CA SER A 295 -8.26 -3.13 5.60
C SER A 295 -7.82 -1.97 6.51
N VAL A 296 -8.67 -1.58 7.48
CA VAL A 296 -8.38 -0.45 8.38
C VAL A 296 -7.15 -0.74 9.26
N ARG A 297 -7.09 -1.91 9.89
CA ARG A 297 -5.93 -2.30 10.70
C ARG A 297 -4.68 -2.47 9.85
N ALA A 298 -4.82 -3.08 8.68
CA ALA A 298 -3.69 -3.26 7.76
C ALA A 298 -3.14 -1.91 7.28
N SER A 299 -3.98 -0.92 6.97
CA SER A 299 -3.51 0.41 6.56
C SER A 299 -2.78 1.14 7.68
N LEU A 300 -3.26 1.04 8.93
CA LEU A 300 -2.56 1.59 10.10
C LEU A 300 -1.18 0.95 10.32
N ILE A 301 -1.09 -0.38 10.20
CA ILE A 301 0.19 -1.09 10.34
C ILE A 301 1.11 -0.80 9.14
N GLY A 302 0.52 -0.59 7.95
CA GLY A 302 1.25 -0.20 6.74
C GLY A 302 2.03 1.11 6.86
N THR A 303 1.72 1.95 7.87
CA THR A 303 2.51 3.15 8.20
C THR A 303 3.97 2.84 8.60
N VAL A 304 4.32 1.59 8.75
CA VAL A 304 5.71 1.15 8.92
C VAL A 304 6.56 1.44 7.67
N GLU A 305 5.95 1.58 6.50
CA GLU A 305 6.66 1.83 5.23
C GLU A 305 7.56 3.07 5.29
N PRO A 306 7.10 4.30 5.62
CA PRO A 306 7.98 5.46 5.72
C PRO A 306 9.03 5.32 6.82
N VAL A 307 8.71 4.65 7.92
CA VAL A 307 9.68 4.39 9.00
C VAL A 307 10.78 3.45 8.48
N SER A 308 10.40 2.37 7.82
CA SER A 308 11.35 1.43 7.20
C SER A 308 12.20 2.11 6.14
N ALA A 309 11.62 2.93 5.25
CA ALA A 309 12.35 3.67 4.22
C ALA A 309 13.38 4.62 4.83
N THR A 310 13.03 5.34 5.90
CA THR A 310 13.94 6.26 6.59
C THR A 310 15.08 5.50 7.24
N ILE A 311 14.80 4.43 7.99
CA ILE A 311 15.83 3.63 8.67
C ILE A 311 16.77 2.97 7.65
N THR A 312 16.22 2.34 6.61
CA THR A 312 17.05 1.64 5.61
C THR A 312 17.88 2.62 4.79
N SER A 313 17.36 3.80 4.45
CA SER A 313 18.14 4.86 3.79
C SER A 313 19.29 5.37 4.66
N ALA A 314 19.04 5.58 5.95
CA ALA A 314 20.09 6.00 6.88
C ALA A 314 21.17 4.93 7.07
N VAL A 315 20.78 3.67 7.27
CA VAL A 315 21.71 2.57 7.58
C VAL A 315 22.47 2.10 6.34
N MET A 316 21.81 1.97 5.19
CA MET A 316 22.39 1.36 3.98
C MET A 316 23.06 2.39 3.07
N LEU A 317 22.48 3.59 2.97
CA LEU A 317 22.98 4.63 2.07
C LEU A 317 23.70 5.77 2.81
N GLY A 318 23.72 5.74 4.13
CA GLY A 318 24.30 6.83 4.92
C GLY A 318 23.53 8.15 4.80
N THR A 319 22.26 8.10 4.41
CA THR A 319 21.41 9.28 4.26
C THR A 319 21.27 9.99 5.60
N VAL A 320 21.67 11.26 5.67
CA VAL A 320 21.58 12.08 6.87
C VAL A 320 20.25 12.82 6.84
N PHE A 321 19.43 12.59 7.86
CA PHE A 321 18.18 13.33 8.09
C PHE A 321 18.42 14.40 9.15
N LEU A 322 17.98 15.62 8.87
CA LEU A 322 18.02 16.70 9.85
C LEU A 322 16.99 16.43 10.99
N PRO A 323 17.22 16.95 12.20
CA PRO A 323 16.21 16.85 13.27
C PRO A 323 14.83 17.39 12.85
N THR A 324 14.79 18.42 12.02
CA THR A 324 13.57 19.00 11.43
C THR A 324 12.86 18.03 10.50
N ASP A 325 13.61 17.21 9.72
CA ASP A 325 13.02 16.16 8.87
C ASP A 325 12.33 15.11 9.74
N LEU A 326 13.00 14.65 10.80
CA LEU A 326 12.45 13.64 11.71
C LEU A 326 11.20 14.14 12.44
N ILE A 327 11.17 15.41 12.85
CA ILE A 327 9.97 16.04 13.43
C ILE A 327 8.86 16.10 12.38
N GLY A 328 9.17 16.51 11.16
CA GLY A 328 8.21 16.56 10.04
C GLY A 328 7.66 15.17 9.71
N PHE A 329 8.50 14.14 9.69
CA PHE A 329 8.08 12.73 9.52
C PHE A 329 7.14 12.29 10.64
N ALA A 330 7.50 12.56 11.89
CA ALA A 330 6.64 12.23 13.03
C ALA A 330 5.28 12.92 12.95
N MET A 331 5.23 14.20 12.57
CA MET A 331 3.97 14.94 12.39
C MET A 331 3.08 14.30 11.32
N ILE A 332 3.65 13.91 10.17
CA ILE A 332 2.88 13.26 9.08
C ILE A 332 2.43 11.84 9.50
N ILE A 333 3.27 11.09 10.21
CA ILE A 333 2.88 9.77 10.74
C ILE A 333 1.73 9.91 11.76
N VAL A 334 1.81 10.87 12.69
CA VAL A 334 0.72 11.15 13.64
C VAL A 334 -0.56 11.54 12.91
N MET A 335 -0.47 12.36 11.85
CA MET A 335 -1.61 12.70 10.99
C MET A 335 -2.30 11.44 10.44
N MET A 336 -1.54 10.44 9.99
CA MET A 336 -2.11 9.19 9.46
C MET A 336 -2.99 8.48 10.50
N PHE A 337 -2.56 8.45 11.77
CA PHE A 337 -3.36 7.85 12.87
C PHE A 337 -4.61 8.66 13.23
N LEU A 338 -4.59 9.98 13.02
CA LEU A 338 -5.74 10.84 13.31
C LEU A 338 -6.81 10.80 12.22
N THR A 339 -6.43 10.51 10.98
CA THR A 339 -7.31 10.58 9.80
C THR A 339 -7.91 9.22 9.40
N VAL A 340 -7.38 8.13 9.91
CA VAL A 340 -7.93 6.76 9.76
C VAL A 340 -8.79 6.39 10.97
#